data_f965f81474eabccf24f98057da1d28a7
#
_entry.id   f965f81474eabccf24f98057da1d28a7
#
_cell.length_a   1.000
_cell.length_b   1.000
_cell.length_c   1.000
_cell.angle_alpha   90.00
_cell.angle_beta   90.00
_cell.angle_gamma   90.00
#
_symmetry.space_group_name_H-M   'P 1'
#
loop_
_entity.id
_entity.type
_entity.pdbx_description
1 polymer ?
#
loop_
_entity_poly.entity_id
_entity_poly.type
_entity_poly.pdbx_seq_one_letter_code
_entity_poly.pdbx_strand_id
1 'polypeptide(L)'
;MTILVTGGAGYIGSHTCVELLNAGYDVICVDNYYNSVPEVLNRVETITGKTLKKYECDIRDREGLTKIFDENKVDAVIHFAGLKAVGESAKLPLLYYENNISGSVVLFEVMERAGCKKIVFSSSATVYGNNPIPYKEDMVTGDVSNPYGRTKHFIEQILGDVYKADNEWSISLLRYFNPIGAHESGLIGEDPNGIPNNLMPYIARVAIGRLPQLTVFGGDYDTKDGTCIRDYIHVVDLAKAHLCAVANILKTTGINAYNIGNGVGYSVLDIVHAFEKASGKKLNYVIGDRRAGDLPAFYADATKANTELGWKAEYGIDKMCIDTWNFQTKNPDGIK
;
A
#
# COMPACT_ATOMS: atom_id res chain seq x y z
N MET A 1 4.43 -4.79 22.94
CA MET A 1 3.97 -3.49 22.38
C MET A 1 2.85 -3.77 21.39
N THR A 2 1.79 -2.97 21.48
CA THR A 2 0.57 -3.19 20.72
C THR A 2 0.46 -2.20 19.56
N ILE A 3 0.36 -2.70 18.37
CA ILE A 3 0.23 -1.90 17.13
C ILE A 3 -1.19 -2.06 16.60
N LEU A 4 -1.89 -0.94 16.45
CA LEU A 4 -3.20 -0.92 15.79
C LEU A 4 -3.00 -0.67 14.29
N VAL A 5 -3.59 -1.53 13.47
CA VAL A 5 -3.49 -1.49 12.00
C VAL A 5 -4.88 -1.26 11.43
N THR A 6 -5.15 -0.05 10.92
CA THR A 6 -6.39 0.22 10.19
C THR A 6 -6.26 -0.26 8.74
N GLY A 7 -7.30 -0.88 8.19
CA GLY A 7 -7.23 -1.52 6.88
C GLY A 7 -6.35 -2.77 6.88
N GLY A 8 -6.25 -3.45 8.04
CA GLY A 8 -5.35 -4.58 8.24
C GLY A 8 -5.77 -5.86 7.51
N ALA A 9 -7.02 -5.98 7.07
CA ALA A 9 -7.48 -7.08 6.21
C ALA A 9 -7.23 -6.82 4.71
N GLY A 10 -6.79 -5.61 4.34
CA GLY A 10 -6.42 -5.27 2.97
C GLY A 10 -5.12 -5.92 2.53
N TYR A 11 -4.77 -5.75 1.23
CA TYR A 11 -3.59 -6.34 0.61
C TYR A 11 -2.29 -6.03 1.38
N ILE A 12 -1.92 -4.75 1.54
CA ILE A 12 -0.68 -4.36 2.22
C ILE A 12 -0.81 -4.59 3.73
N GLY A 13 -1.99 -4.28 4.30
CA GLY A 13 -2.25 -4.42 5.73
C GLY A 13 -2.06 -5.84 6.24
N SER A 14 -2.56 -6.85 5.52
CA SER A 14 -2.45 -8.26 5.91
C SER A 14 -1.01 -8.75 5.92
N HIS A 15 -0.20 -8.40 4.90
CA HIS A 15 1.23 -8.70 4.87
C HIS A 15 1.98 -8.01 6.00
N THR A 16 1.60 -6.76 6.32
CA THR A 16 2.20 -6.02 7.45
C THR A 16 1.81 -6.66 8.80
N CYS A 17 0.58 -7.14 8.96
CA CYS A 17 0.18 -7.88 10.15
C CYS A 17 1.03 -9.16 10.33
N VAL A 18 1.35 -9.88 9.25
CA VAL A 18 2.25 -11.05 9.31
C VAL A 18 3.63 -10.64 9.84
N GLU A 19 4.24 -9.60 9.26
CA GLU A 19 5.58 -9.15 9.67
C GLU A 19 5.61 -8.64 11.12
N LEU A 20 4.59 -7.89 11.56
CA LEU A 20 4.46 -7.42 12.94
C LEU A 20 4.33 -8.58 13.93
N LEU A 21 3.45 -9.54 13.65
CA LEU A 21 3.28 -10.72 14.50
C LEU A 21 4.57 -11.53 14.57
N ASN A 22 5.25 -11.76 13.45
CA ASN A 22 6.53 -12.48 13.42
C ASN A 22 7.61 -11.77 14.24
N ALA A 23 7.63 -10.43 14.22
CA ALA A 23 8.53 -9.60 15.02
C ALA A 23 8.15 -9.53 16.52
N GLY A 24 7.03 -10.14 16.94
CA GLY A 24 6.62 -10.24 18.35
C GLY A 24 5.81 -9.05 18.86
N TYR A 25 5.21 -8.25 17.98
CA TYR A 25 4.22 -7.25 18.36
C TYR A 25 2.86 -7.88 18.60
N ASP A 26 2.09 -7.32 19.53
CA ASP A 26 0.66 -7.56 19.61
C ASP A 26 -0.04 -6.72 18.54
N VAL A 27 -0.92 -7.32 17.75
CA VAL A 27 -1.57 -6.65 16.62
C VAL A 27 -3.07 -6.54 16.86
N ILE A 28 -3.61 -5.34 16.65
CA ILE A 28 -5.04 -5.05 16.58
C ILE A 28 -5.36 -4.64 15.17
N CYS A 29 -6.21 -5.39 14.48
CA CYS A 29 -6.71 -5.03 13.15
C CYS A 29 -8.06 -4.34 13.28
N VAL A 30 -8.20 -3.19 12.61
CA VAL A 30 -9.46 -2.47 12.43
C VAL A 30 -9.75 -2.36 10.94
N ASP A 31 -10.85 -2.94 10.50
CA ASP A 31 -11.24 -2.96 9.08
C ASP A 31 -12.77 -2.94 8.97
N ASN A 32 -13.34 -2.25 8.00
CA ASN A 32 -14.77 -2.26 7.74
C ASN A 32 -15.20 -3.27 6.66
N TYR A 33 -14.22 -4.02 6.16
CA TYR A 33 -14.38 -5.03 5.11
C TYR A 33 -15.04 -4.54 3.82
N TYR A 34 -14.98 -3.25 3.52
CA TYR A 34 -15.53 -2.67 2.29
C TYR A 34 -14.88 -3.27 1.03
N ASN A 35 -13.56 -3.50 1.07
CA ASN A 35 -12.78 -4.04 -0.06
C ASN A 35 -11.82 -5.16 0.40
N SER A 36 -12.19 -5.88 1.42
CA SER A 36 -11.47 -7.00 2.02
C SER A 36 -12.48 -8.02 2.56
N VAL A 37 -12.00 -9.13 3.11
CA VAL A 37 -12.84 -10.15 3.76
C VAL A 37 -12.20 -10.61 5.06
N PRO A 38 -12.99 -10.96 6.11
CA PRO A 38 -12.47 -11.41 7.41
C PRO A 38 -11.54 -12.61 7.32
N GLU A 39 -11.75 -13.50 6.33
CA GLU A 39 -10.94 -14.71 6.10
C GLU A 39 -9.44 -14.38 5.90
N VAL A 40 -9.11 -13.21 5.35
CA VAL A 40 -7.70 -12.76 5.23
C VAL A 40 -6.99 -12.80 6.58
N LEU A 41 -7.66 -12.36 7.65
CA LEU A 41 -7.07 -12.32 8.99
C LEU A 41 -6.92 -13.74 9.60
N ASN A 42 -7.80 -14.68 9.28
CA ASN A 42 -7.64 -16.09 9.67
C ASN A 42 -6.41 -16.69 8.97
N ARG A 43 -6.17 -16.32 7.71
CA ARG A 43 -4.98 -16.74 6.97
C ARG A 43 -3.70 -16.13 7.52
N VAL A 44 -3.73 -14.88 7.99
CA VAL A 44 -2.61 -14.25 8.73
C VAL A 44 -2.28 -15.06 9.99
N GLU A 45 -3.30 -15.46 10.78
CA GLU A 45 -3.10 -16.32 11.95
C GLU A 45 -2.55 -17.71 11.57
N THR A 46 -3.02 -18.29 10.45
CA THR A 46 -2.51 -19.56 9.92
C THR A 46 -1.03 -19.46 9.53
N ILE A 47 -0.64 -18.37 8.86
CA ILE A 47 0.76 -18.15 8.41
C ILE A 47 1.70 -18.00 9.61
N THR A 48 1.27 -17.25 10.61
CA THR A 48 2.15 -16.87 11.74
C THR A 48 2.09 -17.83 12.92
N GLY A 49 1.03 -18.65 13.02
CA GLY A 49 0.73 -19.46 14.21
C GLY A 49 0.36 -18.58 15.43
N LYS A 50 0.06 -17.31 15.24
CA LYS A 50 -0.25 -16.33 16.28
C LYS A 50 -1.62 -15.72 16.03
N THR A 51 -2.26 -15.23 17.09
CA THR A 51 -3.56 -14.57 17.02
C THR A 51 -3.41 -13.05 17.00
N LEU A 52 -4.38 -12.35 16.40
CA LEU A 52 -4.52 -10.90 16.47
C LEU A 52 -5.95 -10.53 16.88
N LYS A 53 -6.11 -9.37 17.52
CA LYS A 53 -7.44 -8.84 17.80
C LYS A 53 -8.05 -8.27 16.52
N LYS A 54 -9.33 -8.55 16.29
CA LYS A 54 -10.06 -8.17 15.07
C LYS A 54 -11.26 -7.32 15.48
N TYR A 55 -11.36 -6.11 14.91
CA TYR A 55 -12.50 -5.22 15.08
C TYR A 55 -13.05 -4.84 13.70
N GLU A 56 -14.34 -5.11 13.50
CA GLU A 56 -15.08 -4.57 12.36
C GLU A 56 -15.53 -3.15 12.72
N CYS A 57 -14.85 -2.15 12.15
CA CYS A 57 -15.12 -0.75 12.45
C CYS A 57 -14.68 0.13 11.27
N ASP A 58 -15.51 1.11 10.92
CA ASP A 58 -15.17 2.14 9.97
C ASP A 58 -14.34 3.23 10.64
N ILE A 59 -13.29 3.73 9.98
CA ILE A 59 -12.45 4.80 10.54
C ILE A 59 -13.20 6.12 10.73
N ARG A 60 -14.38 6.27 10.15
CA ARG A 60 -15.28 7.42 10.36
C ARG A 60 -16.15 7.27 11.60
N ASP A 61 -16.23 6.07 12.16
CA ASP A 61 -16.96 5.80 13.40
C ASP A 61 -16.12 6.18 14.63
N ARG A 62 -16.31 7.42 15.09
CA ARG A 62 -15.60 7.98 16.25
C ARG A 62 -15.87 7.18 17.54
N GLU A 63 -17.10 6.76 17.77
CA GLU A 63 -17.48 6.04 18.99
C GLU A 63 -16.85 4.64 18.98
N GLY A 64 -16.94 3.94 17.85
CA GLY A 64 -16.32 2.63 17.66
C GLY A 64 -14.80 2.68 17.84
N LEU A 65 -14.12 3.65 17.22
CA LEU A 65 -12.68 3.83 17.41
C LEU A 65 -12.32 4.17 18.86
N THR A 66 -13.06 5.09 19.50
CA THR A 66 -12.82 5.46 20.90
C THR A 66 -12.90 4.22 21.79
N LYS A 67 -13.95 3.40 21.64
CA LYS A 67 -14.10 2.16 22.40
C LYS A 67 -12.91 1.21 22.19
N ILE A 68 -12.41 1.07 20.96
CA ILE A 68 -11.25 0.22 20.68
C ILE A 68 -10.00 0.71 21.43
N PHE A 69 -9.76 2.03 21.46
CA PHE A 69 -8.63 2.59 22.19
C PHE A 69 -8.80 2.49 23.71
N ASP A 70 -10.03 2.63 24.23
CA ASP A 70 -10.32 2.47 25.68
C ASP A 70 -10.13 1.01 26.16
N GLU A 71 -10.47 0.03 25.32
CA GLU A 71 -10.29 -1.39 25.61
C GLU A 71 -8.85 -1.88 25.47
N ASN A 72 -7.98 -1.12 24.78
CA ASN A 72 -6.65 -1.55 24.43
C ASN A 72 -5.62 -0.44 24.65
N LYS A 73 -4.51 -0.78 25.28
CA LYS A 73 -3.35 0.10 25.30
C LYS A 73 -2.66 0.03 23.94
N VAL A 74 -2.86 1.05 23.10
CA VAL A 74 -2.22 1.15 21.78
C VAL A 74 -0.93 1.97 21.87
N ASP A 75 0.19 1.39 21.48
CA ASP A 75 1.51 2.05 21.52
C ASP A 75 1.80 2.84 20.23
N ALA A 76 1.30 2.38 19.07
CA ALA A 76 1.40 3.07 17.78
C ALA A 76 0.32 2.60 16.81
N VAL A 77 0.08 3.38 15.77
CA VAL A 77 -0.88 3.08 14.70
C VAL A 77 -0.15 2.96 13.35
N ILE A 78 -0.56 1.98 12.53
CA ILE A 78 -0.29 1.97 11.10
C ILE A 78 -1.61 2.24 10.38
N HIS A 79 -1.66 3.28 9.57
CA HIS A 79 -2.88 3.73 8.92
C HIS A 79 -2.88 3.39 7.42
N PHE A 80 -3.51 2.26 7.06
CA PHE A 80 -3.74 1.84 5.67
C PHE A 80 -5.15 2.16 5.18
N ALA A 81 -6.15 2.17 6.07
CA ALA A 81 -7.54 2.33 5.68
C ALA A 81 -7.74 3.55 4.77
N GLY A 82 -8.34 3.31 3.61
CA GLY A 82 -8.60 4.33 2.61
C GLY A 82 -8.90 3.75 1.24
N LEU A 83 -9.76 4.43 0.49
CA LEU A 83 -10.05 4.11 -0.90
C LEU A 83 -8.84 4.48 -1.77
N LYS A 84 -8.44 3.59 -2.71
CA LYS A 84 -7.17 3.72 -3.44
C LYS A 84 -7.29 3.72 -4.98
N ALA A 85 -8.48 3.53 -5.52
CA ALA A 85 -8.67 3.38 -6.97
C ALA A 85 -8.67 4.74 -7.68
N VAL A 86 -7.59 5.07 -8.40
CA VAL A 86 -7.40 6.36 -9.09
C VAL A 86 -8.55 6.70 -10.03
N GLY A 87 -8.95 5.74 -10.89
CA GLY A 87 -10.04 5.96 -11.86
C GLY A 87 -11.42 6.15 -11.21
N GLU A 88 -11.69 5.47 -10.07
CA GLU A 88 -12.91 5.66 -9.28
C GLU A 88 -12.90 7.02 -8.58
N SER A 89 -11.75 7.44 -8.05
CA SER A 89 -11.62 8.74 -7.38
C SER A 89 -11.99 9.92 -8.27
N ALA A 90 -11.69 9.83 -9.57
CA ALA A 90 -12.07 10.85 -10.54
C ALA A 90 -13.59 10.90 -10.78
N LYS A 91 -14.29 9.77 -10.61
CA LYS A 91 -15.75 9.68 -10.78
C LYS A 91 -16.51 10.00 -9.50
N LEU A 92 -15.96 9.67 -8.34
CA LEU A 92 -16.59 9.79 -7.03
C LEU A 92 -15.70 10.56 -6.03
N PRO A 93 -15.27 11.81 -6.35
CA PRO A 93 -14.29 12.53 -5.55
C PRO A 93 -14.75 12.79 -4.12
N LEU A 94 -16.02 13.11 -3.90
CA LEU A 94 -16.56 13.39 -2.56
C LEU A 94 -16.49 12.15 -1.65
N LEU A 95 -16.76 10.96 -2.18
CA LEU A 95 -16.61 9.70 -1.46
C LEU A 95 -15.16 9.52 -0.98
N TYR A 96 -14.19 9.83 -1.84
CA TYR A 96 -12.77 9.74 -1.50
C TYR A 96 -12.36 10.75 -0.42
N TYR A 97 -12.83 11.99 -0.52
CA TYR A 97 -12.54 13.01 0.51
C TYR A 97 -13.19 12.65 1.85
N GLU A 98 -14.44 12.25 1.84
CA GLU A 98 -15.14 11.85 3.07
C GLU A 98 -14.46 10.63 3.71
N ASN A 99 -14.25 9.57 2.95
CA ASN A 99 -13.64 8.35 3.50
C ASN A 99 -12.20 8.57 3.95
N ASN A 100 -11.34 9.12 3.08
CA ASN A 100 -9.92 9.16 3.34
C ASN A 100 -9.54 10.31 4.28
N ILE A 101 -10.08 11.52 4.08
CA ILE A 101 -9.70 12.70 4.88
C ILE A 101 -10.49 12.73 6.19
N SER A 102 -11.83 12.70 6.12
CA SER A 102 -12.63 12.79 7.35
C SER A 102 -12.38 11.60 8.26
N GLY A 103 -12.25 10.37 7.69
CA GLY A 103 -11.90 9.19 8.47
C GLY A 103 -10.52 9.29 9.12
N SER A 104 -9.51 9.82 8.41
CA SER A 104 -8.18 10.05 8.99
C SER A 104 -8.22 11.08 10.13
N VAL A 105 -8.95 12.18 9.96
CA VAL A 105 -9.11 13.20 11.02
C VAL A 105 -9.76 12.61 12.26
N VAL A 106 -10.83 11.80 12.10
CA VAL A 106 -11.47 11.10 13.22
C VAL A 106 -10.46 10.20 13.94
N LEU A 107 -9.68 9.44 13.19
CA LEU A 107 -8.64 8.58 13.78
C LEU A 107 -7.61 9.39 14.57
N PHE A 108 -7.10 10.50 14.02
CA PHE A 108 -6.08 11.33 14.68
C PHE A 108 -6.62 11.97 15.97
N GLU A 109 -7.87 12.44 15.99
CA GLU A 109 -8.51 12.97 17.19
C GLU A 109 -8.67 11.90 18.28
N VAL A 110 -9.03 10.66 17.91
CA VAL A 110 -9.13 9.55 18.87
C VAL A 110 -7.75 9.17 19.38
N MET A 111 -6.73 9.10 18.51
CA MET A 111 -5.33 8.87 18.91
C MET A 111 -4.84 9.91 19.91
N GLU A 112 -5.07 11.20 19.62
CA GLU A 112 -4.68 12.31 20.50
C GLU A 112 -5.32 12.18 21.89
N ARG A 113 -6.64 11.95 21.95
CA ARG A 113 -7.38 11.75 23.22
C ARG A 113 -6.88 10.56 24.01
N ALA A 114 -6.50 9.48 23.34
CA ALA A 114 -5.94 8.27 23.96
C ALA A 114 -4.45 8.41 24.33
N GLY A 115 -3.80 9.54 24.01
CA GLY A 115 -2.37 9.74 24.22
C GLY A 115 -1.47 8.91 23.30
N CYS A 116 -2.01 8.34 22.23
CA CYS A 116 -1.26 7.57 21.23
C CYS A 116 -0.75 8.51 20.12
N LYS A 117 0.44 9.08 20.27
CA LYS A 117 1.02 10.09 19.37
C LYS A 117 2.04 9.51 18.38
N LYS A 118 1.90 8.25 17.98
CA LYS A 118 2.85 7.55 17.10
C LYS A 118 2.11 6.91 15.93
N ILE A 119 2.47 7.32 14.71
CA ILE A 119 1.78 6.84 13.50
C ILE A 119 2.72 6.63 12.32
N VAL A 120 2.52 5.51 11.62
CA VAL A 120 3.01 5.28 10.26
C VAL A 120 1.85 5.45 9.29
N PHE A 121 1.94 6.42 8.42
CA PHE A 121 0.90 6.71 7.43
C PHE A 121 1.25 6.12 6.06
N SER A 122 0.32 5.39 5.49
CA SER A 122 0.31 4.88 4.12
C SER A 122 0.12 6.02 3.13
N SER A 123 1.20 6.72 2.77
CA SER A 123 1.16 7.73 1.72
C SER A 123 1.40 7.10 0.34
N SER A 124 1.60 7.90 -0.66
CA SER A 124 1.76 7.47 -2.05
C SER A 124 2.73 8.36 -2.78
N ALA A 125 3.55 7.79 -3.66
CA ALA A 125 4.41 8.56 -4.56
C ALA A 125 3.63 9.48 -5.51
N THR A 126 2.31 9.28 -5.68
CA THR A 126 1.45 10.20 -6.45
C THR A 126 1.44 11.64 -5.91
N VAL A 127 1.84 11.86 -4.64
CA VAL A 127 1.96 13.21 -4.05
C VAL A 127 3.01 14.08 -4.74
N TYR A 128 3.98 13.47 -5.42
CA TYR A 128 5.04 14.19 -6.15
C TYR A 128 4.55 14.88 -7.43
N GLY A 129 3.47 14.37 -8.05
CA GLY A 129 3.02 14.89 -9.33
C GLY A 129 4.09 14.75 -10.42
N ASN A 130 4.28 15.78 -11.22
CA ASN A 130 5.21 15.79 -12.36
C ASN A 130 6.57 16.38 -11.99
N ASN A 131 7.27 15.78 -11.04
CA ASN A 131 8.65 16.10 -10.70
C ASN A 131 9.67 15.31 -11.53
N PRO A 132 10.94 15.75 -11.62
CA PRO A 132 12.01 14.95 -12.23
C PRO A 132 12.25 13.63 -11.50
N ILE A 133 12.61 12.59 -12.24
CA ILE A 133 12.96 11.28 -11.70
C ILE A 133 14.50 11.16 -11.52
N PRO A 134 15.00 10.36 -10.54
CA PRO A 134 14.25 9.63 -9.50
C PRO A 134 13.66 10.59 -8.45
N TYR A 135 12.46 10.23 -7.94
CA TYR A 135 11.81 11.04 -6.91
C TYR A 135 12.55 10.98 -5.57
N LYS A 136 12.71 12.15 -4.93
CA LYS A 136 13.33 12.32 -3.61
C LYS A 136 12.35 12.97 -2.65
N GLU A 137 12.52 12.71 -1.35
CA GLU A 137 11.58 13.15 -0.32
C GLU A 137 11.56 14.67 -0.10
N ASP A 138 12.62 15.37 -0.46
CA ASP A 138 12.76 16.84 -0.39
C ASP A 138 12.10 17.60 -1.56
N MET A 139 11.62 16.86 -2.56
CA MET A 139 10.92 17.47 -3.70
C MET A 139 9.56 18.06 -3.27
N VAL A 140 9.16 19.13 -3.96
CA VAL A 140 7.85 19.78 -3.76
C VAL A 140 6.74 18.77 -4.09
N THR A 141 5.73 18.70 -3.22
CA THR A 141 4.54 17.85 -3.39
C THR A 141 3.31 18.73 -3.64
N GLY A 142 2.25 18.15 -4.22
CA GLY A 142 0.94 18.81 -4.33
C GLY A 142 0.44 19.04 -5.75
N ASP A 143 1.28 18.92 -6.78
CA ASP A 143 0.83 18.92 -8.18
C ASP A 143 0.21 17.58 -8.57
N VAL A 144 -0.89 17.22 -7.90
CA VAL A 144 -1.51 15.90 -8.01
C VAL A 144 -2.67 15.91 -8.99
N SER A 145 -2.62 15.02 -9.97
CA SER A 145 -3.57 14.96 -11.10
C SER A 145 -4.94 14.34 -10.76
N ASN A 146 -5.09 13.66 -9.61
CA ASN A 146 -6.31 12.92 -9.29
C ASN A 146 -6.73 13.06 -7.81
N PRO A 147 -8.04 12.87 -7.49
CA PRO A 147 -8.55 13.02 -6.11
C PRO A 147 -7.91 12.05 -5.10
N TYR A 148 -7.63 10.80 -5.48
CA TYR A 148 -6.96 9.86 -4.58
C TYR A 148 -5.60 10.40 -4.11
N GLY A 149 -4.74 10.79 -5.04
CA GLY A 149 -3.44 11.36 -4.70
C GLY A 149 -3.56 12.65 -3.87
N ARG A 150 -4.59 13.50 -4.16
CA ARG A 150 -4.87 14.69 -3.33
C ARG A 150 -5.24 14.32 -1.91
N THR A 151 -6.03 13.24 -1.67
CA THR A 151 -6.32 12.82 -0.29
C THR A 151 -5.04 12.45 0.45
N LYS A 152 -4.10 11.73 -0.19
CA LYS A 152 -2.82 11.38 0.42
C LYS A 152 -1.99 12.63 0.73
N HIS A 153 -1.89 13.57 -0.20
CA HIS A 153 -1.20 14.84 0.01
C HIS A 153 -1.82 15.66 1.15
N PHE A 154 -3.13 15.81 1.18
CA PHE A 154 -3.81 16.57 2.26
C PHE A 154 -3.61 15.90 3.63
N ILE A 155 -3.61 14.58 3.72
CA ILE A 155 -3.35 13.90 5.00
C ILE A 155 -1.90 14.13 5.43
N GLU A 156 -0.90 14.14 4.53
CA GLU A 156 0.47 14.54 4.88
C GLU A 156 0.52 15.97 5.44
N GLN A 157 -0.23 16.92 4.86
CA GLN A 157 -0.31 18.29 5.37
C GLN A 157 -0.97 18.36 6.76
N ILE A 158 -2.10 17.65 6.95
CA ILE A 158 -2.80 17.56 8.24
C ILE A 158 -1.86 17.00 9.32
N LEU A 159 -1.15 15.91 9.03
CA LEU A 159 -0.17 15.35 9.97
C LEU A 159 1.00 16.31 10.25
N GLY A 160 1.41 17.10 9.24
CA GLY A 160 2.38 18.17 9.42
C GLY A 160 1.90 19.27 10.37
N ASP A 161 0.63 19.65 10.30
CA ASP A 161 0.04 20.66 11.19
C ASP A 161 -0.20 20.08 12.61
N VAL A 162 -0.61 18.81 12.72
CA VAL A 162 -0.69 18.09 14.00
C VAL A 162 0.68 18.09 14.71
N TYR A 163 1.76 17.76 14.00
CA TYR A 163 3.10 17.79 14.58
C TYR A 163 3.56 19.21 14.99
N LYS A 164 3.23 20.23 14.21
CA LYS A 164 3.54 21.62 14.58
C LYS A 164 2.81 22.09 15.85
N ALA A 165 1.55 21.63 16.02
CA ALA A 165 0.76 21.95 17.19
C ALA A 165 1.25 21.20 18.44
N ASP A 166 1.76 19.99 18.26
CA ASP A 166 2.25 19.13 19.35
C ASP A 166 3.45 18.30 18.85
N ASN A 167 4.65 18.70 19.24
CA ASN A 167 5.91 18.11 18.80
C ASN A 167 6.27 16.79 19.52
N GLU A 168 5.41 16.26 20.38
CA GLU A 168 5.55 14.92 20.94
C GLU A 168 5.13 13.82 19.93
N TRP A 169 4.44 14.17 18.86
CA TRP A 169 4.09 13.22 17.83
C TRP A 169 5.32 12.66 17.12
N SER A 170 5.23 11.38 16.78
CA SER A 170 6.21 10.69 15.94
C SER A 170 5.50 10.13 14.72
N ILE A 171 5.85 10.64 13.54
CA ILE A 171 5.11 10.42 12.29
C ILE A 171 6.06 9.96 11.20
N SER A 172 5.80 8.79 10.61
CA SER A 172 6.44 8.33 9.38
C SER A 172 5.45 8.32 8.23
N LEU A 173 5.75 9.08 7.17
CA LEU A 173 4.98 9.13 5.93
C LEU A 173 5.66 8.21 4.91
N LEU A 174 5.09 7.03 4.64
CA LEU A 174 5.65 6.10 3.69
C LEU A 174 5.03 6.31 2.31
N ARG A 175 5.80 6.88 1.37
CA ARG A 175 5.38 7.14 -0.01
C ARG A 175 5.66 5.92 -0.87
N TYR A 176 4.62 5.11 -1.10
CA TYR A 176 4.75 3.86 -1.87
C TYR A 176 4.79 4.14 -3.37
N PHE A 177 5.56 3.29 -4.05
CA PHE A 177 5.49 3.14 -5.50
C PHE A 177 4.48 2.04 -5.86
N ASN A 178 4.80 1.04 -6.65
CA ASN A 178 3.83 0.07 -7.14
C ASN A 178 3.99 -1.29 -6.42
N PRO A 179 3.26 -1.56 -5.32
CA PRO A 179 3.35 -2.85 -4.66
C PRO A 179 2.73 -3.95 -5.50
N ILE A 180 3.48 -5.05 -5.68
CA ILE A 180 3.06 -6.27 -6.35
C ILE A 180 3.60 -7.49 -5.60
N GLY A 181 3.23 -8.69 -6.00
CA GLY A 181 3.63 -9.92 -5.30
C GLY A 181 2.56 -10.40 -4.34
N ALA A 182 2.89 -11.42 -3.60
CA ALA A 182 2.06 -12.04 -2.57
C ALA A 182 2.95 -12.68 -1.50
N HIS A 183 2.36 -13.14 -0.42
CA HIS A 183 3.09 -13.96 0.56
C HIS A 183 3.48 -15.31 -0.06
N GLU A 184 4.68 -15.78 0.22
CA GLU A 184 5.23 -17.03 -0.36
C GLU A 184 4.37 -18.26 -0.08
N SER A 185 3.59 -18.28 1.01
CA SER A 185 2.61 -19.34 1.28
C SER A 185 1.51 -19.45 0.22
N GLY A 186 1.26 -18.37 -0.54
CA GLY A 186 0.12 -18.26 -1.46
C GLY A 186 -1.24 -18.14 -0.76
N LEU A 187 -1.28 -17.90 0.56
CA LEU A 187 -2.53 -17.75 1.31
C LEU A 187 -3.08 -16.32 1.25
N ILE A 188 -2.23 -15.32 1.22
CA ILE A 188 -2.62 -13.90 1.10
C ILE A 188 -1.92 -13.22 -0.08
N GLY A 189 -2.61 -12.30 -0.74
CA GLY A 189 -2.15 -11.58 -1.92
C GLY A 189 -3.14 -10.48 -2.31
N GLU A 190 -2.95 -9.84 -3.48
CA GLU A 190 -3.87 -8.82 -3.97
C GLU A 190 -5.09 -9.47 -4.63
N ASP A 191 -6.25 -9.35 -3.98
CA ASP A 191 -7.54 -9.88 -4.46
C ASP A 191 -8.61 -8.78 -4.49
N PRO A 192 -8.56 -7.88 -5.48
CA PRO A 192 -9.51 -6.77 -5.57
C PRO A 192 -10.90 -7.26 -5.97
N ASN A 193 -11.93 -6.63 -5.39
CA ASN A 193 -13.31 -6.83 -5.81
C ASN A 193 -13.51 -6.36 -7.26
N GLY A 194 -14.30 -7.09 -8.05
CA GLY A 194 -14.61 -6.76 -9.44
C GLY A 194 -13.41 -6.90 -10.39
N ILE A 195 -13.36 -6.06 -11.44
CA ILE A 195 -12.26 -6.04 -12.42
C ILE A 195 -11.08 -5.28 -11.83
N PRO A 196 -9.86 -5.88 -11.80
CA PRO A 196 -8.69 -5.21 -11.26
C PRO A 196 -8.32 -3.93 -12.02
N ASN A 197 -7.97 -2.88 -11.29
CA ASN A 197 -7.42 -1.64 -11.85
C ASN A 197 -5.89 -1.65 -11.93
N ASN A 198 -5.23 -2.49 -11.11
CA ASN A 198 -3.77 -2.62 -11.07
C ASN A 198 -3.30 -3.68 -12.07
N LEU A 199 -2.08 -3.48 -12.62
CA LEU A 199 -1.50 -4.31 -13.66
C LEU A 199 -1.36 -5.78 -13.22
N MET A 200 -0.75 -6.04 -12.05
CA MET A 200 -0.39 -7.40 -11.64
C MET A 200 -1.61 -8.32 -11.42
N PRO A 201 -2.66 -7.93 -10.64
CA PRO A 201 -3.85 -8.78 -10.50
C PRO A 201 -4.63 -8.92 -11.81
N TYR A 202 -4.56 -7.92 -12.72
CA TYR A 202 -5.15 -8.04 -14.05
C TYR A 202 -4.43 -9.12 -14.88
N ILE A 203 -3.09 -9.07 -14.94
CA ILE A 203 -2.24 -10.08 -15.60
C ILE A 203 -2.54 -11.48 -15.05
N ALA A 204 -2.58 -11.63 -13.72
CA ALA A 204 -2.86 -12.91 -13.08
C ALA A 204 -4.22 -13.49 -13.52
N ARG A 205 -5.26 -12.65 -13.60
CA ARG A 205 -6.59 -13.07 -14.08
C ARG A 205 -6.64 -13.41 -15.57
N VAL A 206 -5.81 -12.76 -16.39
CA VAL A 206 -5.64 -13.18 -17.81
C VAL A 206 -4.96 -14.54 -17.88
N ALA A 207 -3.90 -14.76 -17.10
CA ALA A 207 -3.14 -16.00 -17.10
C ALA A 207 -3.96 -17.26 -16.69
N ILE A 208 -4.95 -17.09 -15.79
CA ILE A 208 -5.87 -18.18 -15.41
C ILE A 208 -7.14 -18.24 -16.28
N GLY A 209 -7.27 -17.36 -17.29
CA GLY A 209 -8.40 -17.35 -18.22
C GLY A 209 -9.68 -16.69 -17.69
N ARG A 210 -9.63 -15.94 -16.58
CA ARG A 210 -10.79 -15.17 -16.08
C ARG A 210 -11.02 -13.86 -16.82
N LEU A 211 -9.98 -13.32 -17.46
CA LEU A 211 -10.08 -12.18 -18.36
C LEU A 211 -9.52 -12.56 -19.73
N PRO A 212 -10.09 -12.05 -20.83
CA PRO A 212 -9.74 -12.50 -22.18
C PRO A 212 -8.36 -12.01 -22.65
N GLN A 213 -7.99 -10.79 -22.28
CA GLN A 213 -6.73 -10.16 -22.68
C GLN A 213 -6.36 -8.98 -21.81
N LEU A 214 -5.08 -8.63 -21.78
CA LEU A 214 -4.55 -7.41 -21.17
C LEU A 214 -4.49 -6.29 -22.22
N THR A 215 -4.88 -5.07 -21.87
CA THR A 215 -4.55 -3.86 -22.63
C THR A 215 -3.36 -3.16 -22.00
N VAL A 216 -2.26 -3.08 -22.73
CA VAL A 216 -1.07 -2.27 -22.40
C VAL A 216 -1.32 -0.86 -22.92
N PHE A 217 -1.40 0.13 -22.02
CA PHE A 217 -1.74 1.50 -22.41
C PHE A 217 -0.50 2.29 -22.85
N GLY A 218 -0.46 2.64 -24.14
CA GLY A 218 0.65 3.32 -24.79
C GLY A 218 1.78 2.37 -25.19
N GLY A 219 2.26 2.53 -26.43
CA GLY A 219 3.38 1.79 -26.99
C GLY A 219 4.39 2.71 -27.68
N ASP A 220 4.30 4.01 -27.41
CA ASP A 220 5.04 5.07 -28.09
C ASP A 220 5.67 6.08 -27.11
N TYR A 221 5.83 5.70 -25.81
CA TYR A 221 6.59 6.48 -24.86
C TYR A 221 8.08 6.46 -25.19
N ASP A 222 8.80 7.53 -24.81
CA ASP A 222 10.27 7.58 -24.91
C ASP A 222 10.90 6.70 -23.82
N THR A 223 10.79 5.38 -24.02
CA THR A 223 11.29 4.31 -23.15
C THR A 223 11.82 3.17 -24.02
N LYS A 224 12.54 2.22 -23.42
CA LYS A 224 13.23 1.13 -24.17
C LYS A 224 12.33 0.27 -25.09
N ASP A 225 11.04 0.14 -24.72
CA ASP A 225 10.06 -0.70 -25.44
C ASP A 225 8.75 0.04 -25.75
N GLY A 226 8.75 1.36 -25.53
CA GLY A 226 7.61 2.23 -25.78
C GLY A 226 6.53 2.19 -24.70
N THR A 227 6.65 1.33 -23.68
CA THR A 227 5.67 1.26 -22.58
C THR A 227 6.13 2.00 -21.34
N CYS A 228 5.21 2.37 -20.45
CA CYS A 228 5.53 3.10 -19.22
C CYS A 228 6.48 2.31 -18.30
N ILE A 229 7.39 3.03 -17.66
CA ILE A 229 8.31 2.50 -16.64
C ILE A 229 7.76 2.83 -15.26
N ARG A 230 7.71 1.83 -14.36
CA ARG A 230 7.28 1.99 -12.97
C ARG A 230 8.26 1.29 -12.03
N ASP A 231 8.33 1.80 -10.81
CA ASP A 231 9.03 1.15 -9.70
C ASP A 231 8.08 0.15 -9.04
N TYR A 232 8.37 -1.13 -9.21
CA TYR A 232 7.60 -2.19 -8.56
C TYR A 232 8.35 -2.68 -7.33
N ILE A 233 7.61 -2.79 -6.22
CA ILE A 233 8.13 -3.29 -4.96
C ILE A 233 7.36 -4.52 -4.52
N HIS A 234 8.07 -5.52 -3.99
CA HIS A 234 7.41 -6.69 -3.42
C HIS A 234 6.63 -6.30 -2.16
N VAL A 235 5.38 -6.77 -2.04
CA VAL A 235 4.51 -6.42 -0.91
C VAL A 235 5.09 -6.82 0.45
N VAL A 236 5.88 -7.89 0.52
CA VAL A 236 6.59 -8.31 1.75
C VAL A 236 7.71 -7.32 2.10
N ASP A 237 8.47 -6.82 1.10
CA ASP A 237 9.47 -5.76 1.35
C ASP A 237 8.80 -4.47 1.82
N LEU A 238 7.66 -4.12 1.26
CA LEU A 238 6.85 -3.00 1.73
C LEU A 238 6.35 -3.22 3.17
N ALA A 239 5.90 -4.42 3.52
CA ALA A 239 5.50 -4.77 4.88
C ALA A 239 6.68 -4.65 5.88
N LYS A 240 7.87 -5.12 5.49
CA LYS A 240 9.11 -4.94 6.27
C LYS A 240 9.48 -3.46 6.45
N ALA A 241 9.21 -2.60 5.43
CA ALA A 241 9.41 -1.15 5.57
C ALA A 241 8.54 -0.55 6.67
N HIS A 242 7.28 -1.01 6.79
CA HIS A 242 6.40 -0.61 7.89
C HIS A 242 6.92 -1.05 9.24
N LEU A 243 7.43 -2.28 9.33
CA LEU A 243 8.05 -2.78 10.56
C LEU A 243 9.24 -1.90 10.99
N CYS A 244 10.11 -1.54 10.06
CA CYS A 244 11.24 -0.63 10.32
C CYS A 244 10.76 0.78 10.72
N ALA A 245 9.73 1.31 10.05
CA ALA A 245 9.14 2.60 10.39
C ALA A 245 8.51 2.60 11.79
N VAL A 246 7.79 1.53 12.17
CA VAL A 246 7.26 1.35 13.55
C VAL A 246 8.41 1.34 14.56
N ALA A 247 9.46 0.56 14.32
CA ALA A 247 10.62 0.50 15.21
C ALA A 247 11.31 1.88 15.37
N ASN A 248 11.28 2.72 14.33
CA ASN A 248 11.82 4.08 14.35
C ASN A 248 10.91 5.01 15.19
N ILE A 249 9.60 5.11 14.87
CA ILE A 249 8.69 6.02 15.58
C ILE A 249 8.50 5.68 17.07
N LEU A 250 8.75 4.44 17.46
CA LEU A 250 8.71 4.05 18.86
C LEU A 250 9.85 4.66 19.68
N LYS A 251 10.94 5.10 19.05
CA LYS A 251 12.16 5.61 19.69
C LYS A 251 12.42 7.10 19.44
N THR A 252 11.74 7.70 18.47
CA THR A 252 11.97 9.08 18.02
C THR A 252 10.70 9.90 18.13
N THR A 253 10.85 11.23 18.00
CA THR A 253 9.76 12.18 17.71
C THR A 253 10.09 12.89 16.39
N GLY A 254 9.08 13.48 15.77
CA GLY A 254 9.26 14.20 14.51
C GLY A 254 8.36 13.68 13.41
N ILE A 255 8.40 14.36 12.26
CA ILE A 255 7.71 13.94 11.04
C ILE A 255 8.72 13.72 9.92
N ASN A 256 8.72 12.52 9.36
CA ASN A 256 9.64 12.15 8.29
C ASN A 256 8.90 11.43 7.16
N ALA A 257 9.18 11.83 5.91
CA ALA A 257 8.75 11.11 4.72
C ALA A 257 9.86 10.16 4.25
N TYR A 258 9.46 9.00 3.73
CA TYR A 258 10.34 7.99 3.15
C TYR A 258 9.75 7.41 1.87
N ASN A 259 10.56 7.36 0.82
CA ASN A 259 10.23 6.66 -0.40
C ASN A 259 10.40 5.15 -0.22
N ILE A 260 9.34 4.40 -0.45
CA ILE A 260 9.36 2.94 -0.35
C ILE A 260 9.15 2.36 -1.75
N GLY A 261 10.26 2.18 -2.44
CA GLY A 261 10.39 1.62 -3.78
C GLY A 261 11.65 0.77 -3.89
N ASN A 262 11.80 0.08 -5.00
CA ASN A 262 12.98 -0.74 -5.28
C ASN A 262 14.14 0.11 -5.86
N GLY A 263 13.84 1.33 -6.35
CA GLY A 263 14.78 2.18 -7.06
C GLY A 263 15.14 1.68 -8.47
N VAL A 264 14.44 0.64 -8.95
CA VAL A 264 14.61 0.05 -10.28
C VAL A 264 13.32 0.20 -11.07
N GLY A 265 13.43 0.82 -12.25
CA GLY A 265 12.30 0.96 -13.17
C GLY A 265 12.13 -0.26 -14.06
N TYR A 266 10.93 -0.85 -14.07
CA TYR A 266 10.52 -1.89 -15.00
C TYR A 266 9.43 -1.39 -15.93
N SER A 267 9.51 -1.72 -17.21
CA SER A 267 8.44 -1.42 -18.16
C SER A 267 7.24 -2.36 -17.97
N VAL A 268 6.09 -1.99 -18.54
CA VAL A 268 4.91 -2.87 -18.52
C VAL A 268 5.21 -4.20 -19.21
N LEU A 269 5.97 -4.19 -20.32
CA LEU A 269 6.35 -5.42 -21.02
C LEU A 269 7.37 -6.25 -20.24
N ASP A 270 8.27 -5.64 -19.45
CA ASP A 270 9.12 -6.42 -18.52
C ASP A 270 8.28 -7.24 -17.55
N ILE A 271 7.21 -6.65 -16.99
CA ILE A 271 6.30 -7.35 -16.08
C ILE A 271 5.56 -8.48 -16.82
N VAL A 272 5.07 -8.23 -18.03
CA VAL A 272 4.40 -9.25 -18.84
C VAL A 272 5.34 -10.45 -19.09
N HIS A 273 6.56 -10.20 -19.54
CA HIS A 273 7.52 -11.26 -19.83
C HIS A 273 7.99 -12.01 -18.58
N ALA A 274 8.22 -11.29 -17.48
CA ALA A 274 8.57 -11.92 -16.19
C ALA A 274 7.42 -12.81 -15.68
N PHE A 275 6.17 -12.37 -15.86
CA PHE A 275 5.01 -13.16 -15.44
C PHE A 275 4.79 -14.38 -16.36
N GLU A 276 5.00 -14.26 -17.67
CA GLU A 276 4.99 -15.40 -18.60
C GLU A 276 6.01 -16.46 -18.16
N LYS A 277 7.22 -16.04 -17.82
CA LYS A 277 8.28 -16.92 -17.31
C LYS A 277 7.88 -17.60 -16.00
N ALA A 278 7.33 -16.86 -15.04
CA ALA A 278 6.94 -17.37 -13.73
C ALA A 278 5.74 -18.35 -13.80
N SER A 279 4.77 -18.05 -14.67
CA SER A 279 3.53 -18.83 -14.79
C SER A 279 3.64 -20.00 -15.79
N GLY A 280 4.60 -19.95 -16.71
CA GLY A 280 4.66 -20.86 -17.86
C GLY A 280 3.50 -20.65 -18.85
N LYS A 281 2.77 -19.53 -18.74
CA LYS A 281 1.61 -19.21 -19.58
C LYS A 281 1.95 -18.08 -20.53
N LYS A 282 1.53 -18.19 -21.78
CA LYS A 282 1.58 -17.07 -22.71
C LYS A 282 0.41 -16.12 -22.44
N LEU A 283 0.71 -14.84 -22.27
CA LEU A 283 -0.31 -13.84 -22.00
C LEU A 283 -0.86 -13.26 -23.31
N ASN A 284 -2.18 -13.19 -23.42
CA ASN A 284 -2.84 -12.48 -24.49
C ASN A 284 -2.89 -11.00 -24.16
N TYR A 285 -2.20 -10.14 -24.93
CA TYR A 285 -2.26 -8.70 -24.73
C TYR A 285 -2.30 -7.92 -26.05
N VAL A 286 -2.82 -6.71 -25.99
CA VAL A 286 -2.82 -5.72 -27.06
C VAL A 286 -2.27 -4.40 -26.55
N ILE A 287 -1.64 -3.64 -27.44
CA ILE A 287 -1.22 -2.26 -27.14
C ILE A 287 -2.36 -1.33 -27.54
N GLY A 288 -2.86 -0.57 -26.59
CA GLY A 288 -3.89 0.45 -26.78
C GLY A 288 -3.31 1.86 -26.67
N ASP A 289 -4.18 2.86 -26.80
CA ASP A 289 -3.82 4.27 -26.66
C ASP A 289 -3.29 4.60 -25.24
N ARG A 290 -2.54 5.70 -25.11
CA ARG A 290 -2.07 6.20 -23.82
C ARG A 290 -3.25 6.53 -22.89
N ARG A 291 -3.13 6.21 -21.60
CA ARG A 291 -4.05 6.73 -20.60
C ARG A 291 -3.72 8.20 -20.28
N ALA A 292 -4.75 9.03 -20.14
CA ALA A 292 -4.56 10.41 -19.70
C ALA A 292 -3.89 10.47 -18.31
N GLY A 293 -2.83 11.26 -18.20
CA GLY A 293 -2.09 11.46 -16.97
C GLY A 293 -1.00 10.42 -16.68
N ASP A 294 -0.78 9.41 -17.54
CA ASP A 294 0.36 8.50 -17.38
C ASP A 294 1.68 9.20 -17.75
N LEU A 295 2.67 9.10 -16.86
CA LEU A 295 4.04 9.56 -17.09
C LEU A 295 4.87 8.45 -17.75
N PRO A 296 5.84 8.78 -18.62
CA PRO A 296 6.72 7.79 -19.26
C PRO A 296 7.48 6.93 -18.24
N ALA A 297 7.99 7.56 -17.17
CA ALA A 297 8.74 6.87 -16.11
C ALA A 297 8.42 7.44 -14.73
N PHE A 298 8.43 6.57 -13.71
CA PHE A 298 8.06 6.90 -12.35
C PHE A 298 8.74 5.92 -11.38
N TYR A 299 9.85 6.34 -10.72
CA TYR A 299 10.61 5.50 -9.78
C TYR A 299 11.31 6.30 -8.69
N ALA A 300 11.63 5.61 -7.58
CA ALA A 300 12.16 6.17 -6.34
C ALA A 300 13.67 6.38 -6.35
N ASP A 301 14.12 7.36 -5.55
CA ASP A 301 15.36 7.26 -4.81
C ASP A 301 15.00 6.79 -3.38
N ALA A 302 15.39 5.57 -3.01
CA ALA A 302 15.10 4.98 -1.71
C ALA A 302 16.24 5.16 -0.69
N THR A 303 17.25 5.98 -1.00
CA THR A 303 18.47 6.15 -0.17
C THR A 303 18.13 6.56 1.25
N LYS A 304 17.17 7.45 1.46
CA LYS A 304 16.79 7.91 2.79
C LYS A 304 16.20 6.77 3.63
N ALA A 305 15.31 5.95 3.08
CA ALA A 305 14.77 4.77 3.77
C ALA A 305 15.87 3.76 4.10
N ASN A 306 16.81 3.53 3.17
CA ASN A 306 17.93 2.62 3.39
C ASN A 306 18.83 3.06 4.55
N THR A 307 19.12 4.37 4.66
CA THR A 307 20.07 4.91 5.65
C THR A 307 19.44 5.16 7.01
N GLU A 308 18.22 5.72 7.06
CA GLU A 308 17.58 6.13 8.31
C GLU A 308 16.73 5.03 8.94
N LEU A 309 16.04 4.20 8.14
CA LEU A 309 15.25 3.07 8.64
C LEU A 309 16.04 1.76 8.68
N GLY A 310 17.21 1.71 8.04
CA GLY A 310 17.97 0.46 7.87
C GLY A 310 17.23 -0.57 7.00
N TRP A 311 16.28 -0.10 6.18
CA TRP A 311 15.46 -0.95 5.32
C TRP A 311 15.99 -0.94 3.89
N LYS A 312 15.87 -2.07 3.22
CA LYS A 312 16.19 -2.21 1.80
C LYS A 312 15.27 -3.25 1.16
N ALA A 313 14.81 -2.97 -0.08
CA ALA A 313 14.10 -3.98 -0.87
C ALA A 313 15.04 -5.15 -1.22
N GLU A 314 14.56 -6.38 -1.04
CA GLU A 314 15.34 -7.61 -1.23
C GLU A 314 14.86 -8.39 -2.47
N TYR A 315 13.57 -8.28 -2.82
CA TYR A 315 12.95 -9.09 -3.86
C TYR A 315 12.87 -8.37 -5.20
N GLY A 316 13.33 -9.05 -6.25
CA GLY A 316 13.24 -8.59 -7.64
C GLY A 316 11.96 -9.06 -8.33
N ILE A 317 11.81 -8.64 -9.59
CA ILE A 317 10.64 -8.88 -10.44
C ILE A 317 10.27 -10.37 -10.57
N ASP A 318 11.26 -11.27 -10.66
CA ASP A 318 11.01 -12.71 -10.78
C ASP A 318 10.25 -13.25 -9.54
N LYS A 319 10.70 -12.88 -8.31
CA LYS A 319 10.04 -13.30 -7.07
C LYS A 319 8.65 -12.69 -6.96
N MET A 320 8.49 -11.43 -7.33
CA MET A 320 7.18 -10.75 -7.34
C MET A 320 6.16 -11.51 -8.21
N CYS A 321 6.58 -11.92 -9.41
CA CYS A 321 5.74 -12.68 -10.34
C CYS A 321 5.46 -14.12 -9.86
N ILE A 322 6.47 -14.81 -9.33
CA ILE A 322 6.33 -16.19 -8.80
C ILE A 322 5.32 -16.20 -7.65
N ASP A 323 5.45 -15.29 -6.69
CA ASP A 323 4.56 -15.28 -5.52
C ASP A 323 3.13 -14.87 -5.89
N THR A 324 2.98 -13.91 -6.82
CA THR A 324 1.64 -13.59 -7.36
C THR A 324 1.02 -14.80 -8.04
N TRP A 325 1.78 -15.53 -8.85
CA TRP A 325 1.26 -16.72 -9.53
C TRP A 325 0.89 -17.82 -8.54
N ASN A 326 1.73 -18.07 -7.52
CA ASN A 326 1.43 -19.02 -6.44
C ASN A 326 0.13 -18.66 -5.72
N PHE A 327 -0.06 -17.38 -5.37
CA PHE A 327 -1.31 -16.90 -4.77
C PHE A 327 -2.51 -17.12 -5.70
N GLN A 328 -2.40 -16.71 -6.97
CA GLN A 328 -3.51 -16.80 -7.92
C GLN A 328 -3.93 -18.24 -8.20
N THR A 329 -2.98 -19.17 -8.28
CA THR A 329 -3.27 -20.60 -8.51
C THR A 329 -3.92 -21.28 -7.31
N LYS A 330 -3.57 -20.88 -6.09
CA LYS A 330 -4.21 -21.38 -4.87
C LYS A 330 -5.57 -20.75 -4.59
N ASN A 331 -5.81 -19.57 -5.17
CA ASN A 331 -7.06 -18.80 -5.00
C ASN A 331 -7.64 -18.40 -6.37
N PRO A 332 -8.02 -19.37 -7.21
CA PRO A 332 -8.50 -19.06 -8.56
C PRO A 332 -9.78 -18.21 -8.55
N ASP A 333 -10.60 -18.34 -7.51
CA ASP A 333 -11.85 -17.60 -7.32
C ASP A 333 -11.76 -16.46 -6.29
N GLY A 334 -10.57 -16.13 -5.85
CA GLY A 334 -10.31 -15.17 -4.78
C GLY A 334 -10.33 -15.80 -3.39
N ILE A 335 -10.13 -14.96 -2.38
CA ILE A 335 -10.21 -15.34 -0.95
C ILE A 335 -11.68 -15.44 -0.55
N LYS A 336 -12.11 -16.60 -0.06
CA LYS A 336 -13.49 -16.89 0.37
C LYS A 336 -13.55 -17.14 1.85
#